data_54ae3256ed6b68a0ea6b4e66da9ea28b
#
_entry.id   54ae3256ed6b68a0ea6b4e66da9ea28b
#
_cell.length_a   1.000
_cell.length_b   1.000
_cell.length_c   1.000
_cell.angle_alpha   90.00
_cell.angle_beta   90.00
_cell.angle_gamma   90.00
#
_symmetry.space_group_name_H-M   'P 1'
#
loop_
_entity.id
_entity.type
_entity.pdbx_description
1 polymer ?
#
loop_
_entity_poly.entity_id
_entity_poly.type
_entity_poly.pdbx_seq_one_letter_code
_entity_poly.pdbx_strand_id
1 'polypeptide(L)'
;MAYEFDHVHLKSVDPGASADWYVRAFNFKIISDSVRLWGDRFVRCETPDGAIVNISGARTDEMMGDADAGAHWGLEHFGLKV
;
A
#
# COMPACT_ATOMS: atom_id res chain seq x y z
N MET A 1 7.97 -1.82 -27.49
CA MET A 1 7.77 -0.96 -26.30
C MET A 1 7.95 -1.82 -25.06
N ALA A 2 8.82 -1.39 -24.14
CA ALA A 2 9.05 -2.10 -22.89
C ALA A 2 8.16 -1.50 -21.81
N TYR A 3 7.71 -2.38 -20.90
CA TYR A 3 6.96 -1.96 -19.70
C TYR A 3 7.83 -2.18 -18.48
N GLU A 4 7.73 -1.27 -17.52
CA GLU A 4 8.43 -1.37 -16.26
C GLU A 4 7.41 -1.45 -15.13
N PHE A 5 7.75 -2.18 -14.07
CA PHE A 5 6.92 -2.21 -12.87
C PHE A 5 7.04 -0.84 -12.17
N ASP A 6 5.91 -0.23 -11.87
CA ASP A 6 5.90 1.10 -11.26
C ASP A 6 5.60 1.02 -9.76
N HIS A 7 4.46 0.44 -9.40
CA HIS A 7 4.06 0.41 -8.00
C HIS A 7 3.04 -0.69 -7.73
N VAL A 8 2.86 -1.01 -6.45
CA VAL A 8 1.72 -1.76 -5.94
C VAL A 8 0.93 -0.85 -4.99
N HIS A 9 -0.38 -1.01 -4.95
CA HIS A 9 -1.25 -0.21 -4.10
C HIS A 9 -2.05 -1.12 -3.18
N LEU A 10 -1.88 -0.92 -1.88
CA LEU A 10 -2.57 -1.65 -0.83
C LEU A 10 -3.66 -0.79 -0.22
N LYS A 11 -4.80 -1.38 0.06
CA LYS A 11 -5.84 -0.75 0.87
C LYS A 11 -5.69 -1.20 2.31
N SER A 12 -5.86 -0.28 3.24
CA SER A 12 -5.72 -0.54 4.68
C SER A 12 -6.75 0.25 5.45
N VAL A 13 -7.29 -0.37 6.50
CA VAL A 13 -8.19 0.33 7.43
C VAL A 13 -7.48 1.50 8.11
N ASP A 14 -6.18 1.34 8.39
CA ASP A 14 -5.35 2.39 8.97
C ASP A 14 -4.03 2.49 8.19
N PRO A 15 -3.99 3.30 7.12
CA PRO A 15 -2.82 3.41 6.26
C PRO A 15 -1.54 3.85 7.00
N GLY A 16 -1.68 4.74 7.98
CA GLY A 16 -0.54 5.19 8.78
C GLY A 16 0.07 4.07 9.60
N ALA A 17 -0.76 3.29 10.27
CA ALA A 17 -0.29 2.14 11.07
C ALA A 17 0.34 1.07 10.17
N SER A 18 -0.26 0.80 9.02
CA SER A 18 0.32 -0.14 8.05
C SER A 18 1.68 0.34 7.53
N ALA A 19 1.79 1.61 7.16
CA ALA A 19 3.06 2.18 6.70
C ALA A 19 4.14 2.11 7.78
N ASP A 20 3.81 2.46 9.01
CA ASP A 20 4.74 2.39 10.14
C ASP A 20 5.22 0.97 10.38
N TRP A 21 4.35 -0.01 10.21
CA TRP A 21 4.73 -1.42 10.31
C TRP A 21 5.78 -1.79 9.26
N TYR A 22 5.57 -1.38 8.00
CA TYR A 22 6.55 -1.65 6.93
C TYR A 22 7.88 -0.94 7.17
N VAL A 23 7.85 0.28 7.72
CA VAL A 23 9.08 1.00 8.10
C VAL A 23 9.87 0.20 9.14
N ARG A 24 9.19 -0.28 10.19
CA ARG A 24 9.86 -1.03 11.26
C ARG A 24 10.31 -2.41 10.82
N ALA A 25 9.46 -3.13 10.06
CA ALA A 25 9.73 -4.52 9.69
C ALA A 25 10.73 -4.63 8.54
N PHE A 26 10.64 -3.75 7.54
CA PHE A 26 11.38 -3.90 6.29
C PHE A 26 12.17 -2.66 5.88
N ASN A 27 12.28 -1.69 6.76
CA ASN A 27 13.06 -0.47 6.50
C ASN A 27 12.54 0.34 5.29
N PHE A 28 11.22 0.35 5.11
CA PHE A 28 10.62 1.22 4.11
C PHE A 28 10.79 2.68 4.51
N LYS A 29 10.78 3.57 3.52
CA LYS A 29 10.80 5.02 3.72
C LYS A 29 9.45 5.58 3.33
N ILE A 30 8.86 6.39 4.20
CA ILE A 30 7.64 7.15 3.87
C ILE A 30 8.07 8.38 3.07
N ILE A 31 7.63 8.48 1.83
CA ILE A 31 7.94 9.59 0.94
C ILE A 31 6.92 10.71 1.11
N SER A 32 5.64 10.35 1.23
CA SER A 32 4.56 11.30 1.40
C SER A 32 3.41 10.68 2.16
N ASP A 33 2.65 11.52 2.86
CA ASP A 33 1.50 11.13 3.65
C ASP A 33 0.51 12.29 3.60
N SER A 34 -0.61 12.09 2.93
CA SER A 34 -1.59 13.15 2.71
C SER A 34 -3.00 12.58 2.66
N VAL A 35 -3.99 13.45 2.77
CA VAL A 35 -5.39 13.12 2.51
C VAL A 35 -5.71 13.64 1.12
N ARG A 36 -6.16 12.76 0.23
CA ARG A 36 -6.49 13.12 -1.13
C ARG A 36 -7.86 13.78 -1.24
N LEU A 37 -8.18 14.28 -2.43
CA LEU A 37 -9.42 15.00 -2.70
C LEU A 37 -10.68 14.21 -2.34
N TRP A 38 -10.61 12.88 -2.43
CA TRP A 38 -11.75 11.99 -2.14
C TRP A 38 -11.83 11.56 -0.67
N GLY A 39 -11.06 12.18 0.21
CA GLY A 39 -11.09 11.92 1.65
C GLY A 39 -10.24 10.75 2.12
N ASP A 40 -9.57 10.05 1.23
CA ASP A 40 -8.72 8.92 1.60
C ASP A 40 -7.31 9.38 1.99
N ARG A 41 -6.85 8.88 3.11
CA ARG A 41 -5.44 9.04 3.49
C ARG A 41 -4.59 8.18 2.56
N PHE A 42 -3.53 8.76 2.04
CA PHE A 42 -2.65 8.12 1.06
C PHE A 42 -1.21 8.26 1.52
N VAL A 43 -0.57 7.12 1.78
CA VAL A 43 0.83 7.07 2.20
C VAL A 43 1.64 6.41 1.08
N ARG A 44 2.61 7.15 0.57
CA ARG A 44 3.54 6.66 -0.43
C ARG A 44 4.82 6.21 0.24
N CYS A 45 5.14 4.92 0.07
CA CYS A 45 6.35 4.34 0.63
C CYS A 45 7.30 3.91 -0.47
N GLU A 46 8.58 3.84 -0.12
CA GLU A 46 9.63 3.34 -1.00
C GLU A 46 10.40 2.25 -0.27
N THR A 47 10.64 1.14 -0.95
CA THR A 47 11.51 0.08 -0.45
C THR A 47 12.96 0.53 -0.50
N PRO A 48 13.89 -0.13 0.24
CA PRO A 48 15.31 0.24 0.18
C PRO A 48 15.92 0.21 -1.22
N ASP A 49 15.38 -0.61 -2.13
CA ASP A 49 15.85 -0.70 -3.51
C ASP A 49 15.05 0.17 -4.50
N GLY A 50 14.17 1.02 -4.00
CA GLY A 50 13.50 2.03 -4.80
C GLY A 50 12.13 1.66 -5.37
N ALA A 51 11.56 0.51 -5.02
CA ALA A 51 10.21 0.16 -5.44
C ALA A 51 9.16 0.96 -4.65
N ILE A 52 8.07 1.31 -5.30
CA ILE A 52 7.01 2.10 -4.68
C ILE A 52 5.89 1.19 -4.19
N VAL A 53 5.50 1.40 -2.94
CA VAL A 53 4.35 0.76 -2.31
C VAL A 53 3.45 1.86 -1.77
N ASN A 54 2.27 2.02 -2.36
CA ASN A 54 1.27 2.98 -1.90
C ASN A 54 0.30 2.28 -0.96
N ILE A 55 -0.08 2.95 0.11
CA ILE A 55 -1.05 2.43 1.09
C ILE A 55 -2.10 3.51 1.31
N SER A 56 -3.36 3.19 1.08
CA SER A 56 -4.44 4.15 1.29
C SER A 56 -5.63 3.53 2.01
N GLY A 57 -6.42 4.41 2.66
CA GLY A 57 -7.67 4.05 3.28
C GLY A 57 -8.85 4.14 2.33
N ALA A 58 -10.04 3.95 2.85
CA ALA A 58 -11.27 4.11 2.09
C ALA A 58 -11.48 5.60 1.74
N ARG A 59 -12.07 5.84 0.57
CA ARG A 59 -12.58 7.16 0.20
C ARG A 59 -13.86 7.46 1.00
N THR A 60 -14.23 8.73 1.09
CA THR A 60 -15.50 9.12 1.73
C THR A 60 -16.64 8.35 1.08
N ASP A 61 -17.46 7.71 1.89
CA ASP A 61 -18.62 6.91 1.47
C ASP A 61 -18.31 5.69 0.59
N GLU A 62 -17.03 5.29 0.47
CA GLU A 62 -16.67 4.09 -0.25
C GLU A 62 -17.01 2.84 0.57
N MET A 63 -17.77 1.94 -0.03
CA MET A 63 -18.08 0.64 0.59
C MET A 63 -16.93 -0.33 0.29
N MET A 64 -16.24 -0.74 1.35
CA MET A 64 -15.12 -1.67 1.25
C MET A 64 -15.59 -3.09 1.57
N GLY A 65 -15.12 -4.04 0.78
CA GLY A 65 -15.23 -5.46 1.14
C GLY A 65 -14.24 -5.82 2.23
N ASP A 66 -14.51 -6.91 2.95
CA ASP A 66 -13.60 -7.39 3.98
C ASP A 66 -12.33 -7.95 3.36
N ALA A 67 -11.20 -7.78 4.07
CA ALA A 67 -9.98 -8.48 3.72
C ALA A 67 -10.15 -9.97 3.98
N ASP A 68 -9.74 -10.80 3.04
CA ASP A 68 -9.86 -12.25 3.14
C ASP A 68 -8.47 -12.87 3.00
N ALA A 69 -8.02 -13.54 4.07
CA ALA A 69 -6.76 -14.27 4.07
C ALA A 69 -6.87 -15.68 3.47
N GLY A 70 -8.09 -16.13 3.17
CA GLY A 70 -8.33 -17.41 2.53
C GLY A 70 -8.02 -17.38 1.03
N ALA A 71 -8.16 -18.52 0.38
CA ALA A 71 -7.95 -18.62 -1.05
C ALA A 71 -8.99 -17.78 -1.81
N HIS A 72 -8.53 -16.96 -2.73
CA HIS A 72 -9.38 -16.08 -3.53
C HIS A 72 -8.76 -15.87 -4.91
N TRP A 73 -9.58 -15.41 -5.85
CA TRP A 73 -9.07 -15.01 -7.15
C TRP A 73 -8.48 -13.59 -7.05
N GLY A 74 -7.42 -13.34 -7.80
CA GLY A 74 -6.74 -12.05 -7.86
C GLY A 74 -5.30 -12.16 -7.37
N LEU A 75 -4.79 -11.09 -6.79
CA LEU A 75 -3.43 -11.08 -6.28
C LEU A 75 -3.32 -11.99 -5.05
N GLU A 76 -2.43 -12.99 -5.11
CA GLU A 76 -2.18 -13.84 -3.96
C GLU A 76 -1.22 -13.16 -2.96
N HIS A 77 -0.06 -12.72 -3.44
CA HIS A 77 0.91 -12.01 -2.60
C HIS A 77 1.93 -11.27 -3.47
N PHE A 78 2.67 -10.40 -2.84
CA PHE A 78 3.92 -9.87 -3.40
C PHE A 78 5.04 -10.14 -2.41
N GLY A 79 6.27 -10.17 -2.89
CA GLY A 79 7.41 -10.57 -2.07
C GLY A 79 8.49 -9.50 -2.00
N LEU A 80 9.28 -9.58 -0.94
CA LEU A 80 10.48 -8.79 -0.77
C LEU A 80 11.67 -9.76 -0.74
N LYS A 81 12.74 -9.40 -1.43
CA LYS A 81 13.97 -10.18 -1.40
C LYS A 81 14.86 -9.69 -0.26
N VAL A 82 15.32 -10.63 0.51
CA VAL A 82 16.21 -10.37 1.63
C VAL A 82 17.67 -10.57 1.23
#